data_af68b572fd80287df40b4b16a1690998
#
_entry.id   af68b572fd80287df40b4b16a1690998
#
_cell.length_a   1.000
_cell.length_b   1.000
_cell.length_c   1.000
_cell.angle_alpha   90.00
_cell.angle_beta   90.00
_cell.angle_gamma   90.00
#
_symmetry.space_group_name_H-M   'P 1'
#
loop_
_entity.id
_entity.type
_entity.pdbx_description
1 polymer ?
#
loop_
_entity_poly.entity_id
_entity_poly.type
_entity_poly.pdbx_seq_one_letter_code
_entity_poly.pdbx_strand_id
1 'polypeptide(L)'
;FITADMLAYFPDRMLSAFLASGNIRKSKGPSEPMTKEEAKVRDEEIAALKKKGVEVMKKEWFEGLMKSGGSQRERMRAPLWQMIDEWDAWQPLHKEVRVVAGLDAIEELKKSHPAVPSLIVEGHSSDNKFSKKTPILEYLPNGKLKIIEDCGHMMNMERPEEFNAALEEFLINIEQ
;
A
#
# COMPACT_ATOMS: atom_id res chain seq x y z
N PHE A 1 -1.48 5.30 -0.13
CA PHE A 1 -1.06 6.66 -0.53
C PHE A 1 -2.22 7.64 -0.44
N ILE A 2 -3.38 7.39 -1.09
CA ILE A 2 -4.55 8.30 -1.08
C ILE A 2 -4.95 8.71 0.34
N THR A 3 -5.00 7.76 1.29
CA THR A 3 -5.34 8.06 2.69
C THR A 3 -4.32 9.01 3.33
N ALA A 4 -3.04 8.86 3.04
CA ALA A 4 -2.00 9.76 3.54
C ALA A 4 -2.14 11.18 2.95
N ASP A 5 -2.47 11.30 1.67
CA ASP A 5 -2.75 12.58 1.02
C ASP A 5 -4.01 13.23 1.63
N MET A 6 -5.05 12.44 1.89
CA MET A 6 -6.27 12.93 2.56
C MET A 6 -5.98 13.45 3.96
N LEU A 7 -5.18 12.70 4.75
CA LEU A 7 -4.75 13.13 6.09
C LEU A 7 -3.93 14.44 6.05
N ALA A 8 -3.07 14.58 5.02
CA ALA A 8 -2.20 15.74 4.88
C ALA A 8 -2.97 17.00 4.47
N TYR A 9 -3.86 16.89 3.49
CA TYR A 9 -4.46 18.06 2.82
C TYR A 9 -5.93 18.30 3.15
N PHE A 10 -6.62 17.28 3.64
CA PHE A 10 -8.07 17.37 3.90
C PHE A 10 -8.47 16.72 5.23
N PRO A 11 -7.71 16.95 6.35
CA PRO A 11 -7.99 16.29 7.62
C PRO A 11 -9.40 16.60 8.15
N ASP A 12 -9.91 17.82 7.93
CA ASP A 12 -11.24 18.25 8.35
C ASP A 12 -12.39 17.51 7.64
N ARG A 13 -12.09 16.76 6.59
CA ARG A 13 -13.05 15.95 5.86
C ARG A 13 -13.02 14.47 6.27
N MET A 14 -12.20 14.13 7.26
CA MET A 14 -12.02 12.76 7.71
C MET A 14 -12.51 12.60 9.14
N LEU A 15 -13.37 11.63 9.38
CA LEU A 15 -13.76 11.20 10.72
C LEU A 15 -12.69 10.30 11.34
N SER A 16 -12.06 9.49 10.51
CA SER A 16 -10.99 8.56 10.91
C SER A 16 -10.21 8.07 9.70
N ALA A 17 -9.10 7.39 9.94
CA ALA A 17 -8.29 6.75 8.90
C ALA A 17 -7.85 5.33 9.29
N PHE A 18 -8.13 4.37 8.43
CA PHE A 18 -7.63 3.00 8.56
C PHE A 18 -6.67 2.71 7.40
N LEU A 19 -5.42 2.39 7.73
CA LEU A 19 -4.34 2.16 6.77
C LEU A 19 -3.83 0.72 6.88
N ALA A 20 -4.10 -0.10 5.89
CA ALA A 20 -3.56 -1.45 5.79
C ALA A 20 -2.26 -1.44 4.98
N SER A 21 -1.16 -1.88 5.56
CA SER A 21 0.18 -1.84 4.97
C SER A 21 0.53 -0.45 4.42
N GLY A 22 0.26 0.56 5.22
CA GLY A 22 0.37 1.96 4.83
C GLY A 22 1.80 2.42 4.68
N ASN A 23 2.22 2.74 3.48
CA ASN A 23 3.51 3.36 3.23
C ASN A 23 3.31 4.80 2.73
N ILE A 24 4.16 5.71 3.22
CA ILE A 24 4.26 7.06 2.67
C ILE A 24 5.45 7.10 1.73
N ARG A 25 5.24 7.64 0.55
CA ARG A 25 6.34 7.96 -0.37
C ARG A 25 6.58 9.45 -0.38
N LYS A 26 7.84 9.81 -0.42
CA LYS A 26 8.25 11.16 -0.77
C LYS A 26 7.79 11.43 -2.20
N SER A 27 6.93 12.41 -2.39
CA SER A 27 6.57 12.87 -3.73
C SER A 27 7.76 13.62 -4.35
N LYS A 28 7.96 13.47 -5.63
CA LYS A 28 8.94 14.28 -6.37
C LYS A 28 8.39 15.67 -6.77
N GLY A 29 7.31 16.11 -6.11
CA GLY A 29 6.65 17.38 -6.44
C GLY A 29 5.61 17.24 -7.56
N PRO A 30 4.94 18.34 -7.96
CA PRO A 30 4.02 18.35 -9.08
C PRO A 30 4.75 17.75 -10.28
N SER A 31 4.10 16.84 -10.96
CA SER A 31 4.68 16.02 -12.03
C SER A 31 5.42 16.90 -13.03
N GLU A 32 6.72 17.06 -12.82
CA GLU A 32 7.54 17.55 -13.90
C GLU A 32 7.36 16.61 -15.10
N PRO A 33 7.29 17.15 -16.30
CA PRO A 33 7.25 16.32 -17.48
C PRO A 33 8.39 15.31 -17.42
N MET A 34 8.10 14.05 -17.69
CA MET A 34 9.09 13.00 -17.71
C MET A 34 10.28 13.42 -18.58
N THR A 35 11.47 13.35 -18.02
CA THR A 35 12.69 13.63 -18.78
C THR A 35 12.87 12.61 -19.91
N LYS A 36 13.66 12.92 -20.92
CA LYS A 36 13.96 11.99 -22.02
C LYS A 36 14.59 10.69 -21.51
N GLU A 37 15.41 10.77 -20.47
CA GLU A 37 16.04 9.60 -19.86
C GLU A 37 15.01 8.73 -19.11
N GLU A 38 14.13 9.32 -18.32
CA GLU A 38 13.05 8.60 -17.65
C GLU A 38 12.08 7.95 -18.66
N ALA A 39 11.78 8.63 -19.76
CA ALA A 39 10.97 8.07 -20.84
C ALA A 39 11.65 6.85 -21.49
N LYS A 40 12.96 6.93 -21.74
CA LYS A 40 13.75 5.82 -22.28
C LYS A 40 13.74 4.61 -21.33
N VAL A 41 14.02 4.83 -20.04
CA VAL A 41 13.98 3.76 -19.03
C VAL A 41 12.59 3.11 -18.99
N ARG A 42 11.53 3.91 -18.99
CA ARG A 42 10.15 3.39 -19.06
C ARG A 42 9.92 2.50 -20.28
N ASP A 43 10.34 2.95 -21.46
CA ASP A 43 10.12 2.22 -22.70
C ASP A 43 10.92 0.91 -22.74
N GLU A 44 12.14 0.91 -22.20
CA GLU A 44 12.96 -0.30 -22.02
C GLU A 44 12.30 -1.29 -21.05
N GLU A 45 11.74 -0.83 -19.94
CA GLU A 45 11.01 -1.68 -18.98
C GLU A 45 9.74 -2.28 -19.61
N ILE A 46 8.98 -1.51 -20.39
CA ILE A 46 7.80 -2.00 -21.11
C ILE A 46 8.21 -3.05 -22.16
N ALA A 47 9.27 -2.79 -22.92
CA ALA A 47 9.79 -3.73 -23.90
C ALA A 47 10.26 -5.04 -23.25
N ALA A 48 10.97 -4.94 -22.12
CA ALA A 48 11.40 -6.10 -21.35
C ALA A 48 10.21 -6.94 -20.84
N LEU A 49 9.17 -6.26 -20.33
CA LEU A 49 7.95 -6.92 -19.88
C LEU A 49 7.22 -7.61 -21.01
N LYS A 50 7.06 -6.96 -22.16
CA LYS A 50 6.43 -7.55 -23.36
C LYS A 50 7.22 -8.78 -23.84
N LYS A 51 8.54 -8.72 -23.80
CA LYS A 51 9.42 -9.84 -24.16
C LYS A 51 9.30 -11.01 -23.17
N LYS A 52 9.21 -10.71 -21.87
CA LYS A 52 9.05 -11.69 -20.79
C LYS A 52 7.68 -12.38 -20.84
N GLY A 53 6.65 -11.64 -21.21
CA GLY A 53 5.26 -12.07 -21.22
C GLY A 53 4.52 -11.76 -19.92
N VAL A 54 3.28 -11.30 -20.06
CA VAL A 54 2.40 -10.92 -18.96
C VAL A 54 2.14 -12.08 -18.01
N GLU A 55 1.93 -13.27 -18.52
CA GLU A 55 1.64 -14.45 -17.70
C GLU A 55 2.82 -14.83 -16.79
N VAL A 56 4.05 -14.64 -17.26
CA VAL A 56 5.24 -14.87 -16.44
C VAL A 56 5.32 -13.83 -15.33
N MET A 57 5.03 -12.57 -15.65
CA MET A 57 4.99 -11.49 -14.66
C MET A 57 3.92 -11.72 -13.59
N LYS A 58 2.72 -12.12 -13.97
CA LYS A 58 1.63 -12.46 -13.05
C LYS A 58 2.04 -13.56 -12.08
N LYS A 59 2.63 -14.64 -12.61
CA LYS A 59 3.13 -15.75 -11.79
C LYS A 59 4.22 -15.31 -10.80
N GLU A 60 5.19 -14.56 -11.25
CA GLU A 60 6.25 -14.06 -10.37
C GLU A 60 5.72 -13.13 -9.27
N TRP A 61 4.77 -12.27 -9.60
CA TRP A 61 4.13 -11.39 -8.63
C TRP A 61 3.35 -12.21 -7.60
N PHE A 62 2.54 -13.17 -8.06
CA PHE A 62 1.83 -14.11 -7.20
C PHE A 62 2.77 -14.86 -6.25
N GLU A 63 3.83 -15.49 -6.78
CA GLU A 63 4.79 -16.22 -5.97
C GLU A 63 5.53 -15.31 -4.96
N GLY A 64 5.81 -14.06 -5.35
CA GLY A 64 6.39 -13.07 -4.46
C GLY A 64 5.48 -12.73 -3.28
N LEU A 65 4.18 -12.56 -3.51
CA LEU A 65 3.18 -12.31 -2.47
C LEU A 65 3.01 -13.54 -1.57
N MET A 66 2.91 -14.72 -2.15
CA MET A 66 2.83 -15.99 -1.40
C MET A 66 4.05 -16.20 -0.51
N LYS A 67 5.25 -15.94 -1.03
CA LYS A 67 6.51 -16.08 -0.28
C LYS A 67 6.58 -15.13 0.91
N SER A 68 6.03 -13.93 0.79
CA SER A 68 6.04 -12.93 1.87
C SER A 68 4.99 -13.19 2.96
N GLY A 69 4.10 -14.15 2.77
CA GLY A 69 3.07 -14.53 3.73
C GLY A 69 3.61 -15.30 4.94
N GLY A 70 2.81 -15.37 5.99
CA GLY A 70 3.05 -16.18 7.18
C GLY A 70 2.57 -17.63 7.03
N SER A 71 2.30 -18.28 8.14
CA SER A 71 1.91 -19.70 8.17
C SER A 71 0.55 -19.98 7.53
N GLN A 72 -0.35 -19.00 7.48
CA GLN A 72 -1.70 -19.15 6.91
C GLN A 72 -1.80 -18.69 5.45
N ARG A 73 -0.70 -18.39 4.78
CA ARG A 73 -0.68 -17.89 3.39
C ARG A 73 -1.46 -18.74 2.39
N GLU A 74 -1.60 -20.03 2.65
CA GLU A 74 -2.37 -20.91 1.75
C GLU A 74 -3.87 -20.53 1.67
N ARG A 75 -4.41 -19.85 2.69
CA ARG A 75 -5.80 -19.32 2.64
C ARG A 75 -6.01 -18.31 1.51
N MET A 76 -4.98 -17.52 1.19
CA MET A 76 -5.08 -16.49 0.15
C MET A 76 -4.77 -17.04 -1.25
N ARG A 77 -4.20 -18.25 -1.40
CA ARG A 77 -3.70 -18.78 -2.67
C ARG A 77 -4.71 -18.67 -3.82
N ALA A 78 -5.87 -19.27 -3.65
CA ALA A 78 -6.87 -19.30 -4.72
C ALA A 78 -7.47 -17.91 -5.02
N PRO A 79 -7.98 -17.13 -4.05
CA PRO A 79 -8.54 -15.82 -4.33
C PRO A 79 -7.49 -14.81 -4.82
N LEU A 80 -6.25 -14.88 -4.32
CA LEU A 80 -5.17 -14.03 -4.78
C LEU A 80 -4.79 -14.34 -6.24
N TRP A 81 -4.68 -15.63 -6.57
CA TRP A 81 -4.40 -16.02 -7.94
C TRP A 81 -5.51 -15.57 -8.89
N GLN A 82 -6.77 -15.77 -8.52
CA GLN A 82 -7.91 -15.31 -9.30
C GLN A 82 -7.83 -13.81 -9.60
N MET A 83 -7.60 -12.98 -8.59
CA MET A 83 -7.48 -11.52 -8.77
C MET A 83 -6.33 -11.14 -9.72
N ILE A 84 -5.19 -11.83 -9.61
CA ILE A 84 -4.03 -11.56 -10.45
C ILE A 84 -4.26 -12.06 -11.89
N ASP A 85 -4.89 -13.21 -12.04
CA ASP A 85 -5.18 -13.82 -13.33
C ASP A 85 -6.20 -12.99 -14.14
N GLU A 86 -7.25 -12.51 -13.49
CA GLU A 86 -8.28 -11.65 -14.09
C GLU A 86 -7.78 -10.23 -14.43
N TRP A 87 -6.66 -9.80 -13.85
CA TRP A 87 -6.11 -8.48 -14.14
C TRP A 87 -5.50 -8.42 -15.54
N ASP A 88 -5.90 -7.41 -16.32
CA ASP A 88 -5.46 -7.23 -17.71
C ASP A 88 -4.01 -6.76 -17.89
N ALA A 89 -3.34 -6.41 -16.80
CA ALA A 89 -1.98 -5.89 -16.78
C ALA A 89 -1.77 -4.62 -17.65
N TRP A 90 -2.84 -3.85 -17.90
CA TRP A 90 -2.76 -2.65 -18.73
C TRP A 90 -1.72 -1.65 -18.21
N GLN A 91 -1.76 -1.36 -16.92
CA GLN A 91 -0.91 -0.33 -16.32
C GLN A 91 0.61 -0.60 -16.49
N PRO A 92 1.17 -1.79 -16.19
CA PRO A 92 2.60 -2.02 -16.40
C PRO A 92 3.00 -2.08 -17.88
N LEU A 93 2.07 -2.42 -18.78
CA LEU A 93 2.33 -2.46 -20.23
C LEU A 93 2.34 -1.07 -20.89
N HIS A 94 1.70 -0.09 -20.28
CA HIS A 94 1.59 1.27 -20.83
C HIS A 94 2.35 2.27 -19.99
N LYS A 95 2.43 2.06 -18.67
CA LYS A 95 3.07 2.95 -17.70
C LYS A 95 2.75 4.43 -17.95
N GLU A 96 1.51 4.67 -18.37
CA GLU A 96 1.03 6.01 -18.52
C GLU A 96 1.06 6.74 -17.18
N VAL A 97 1.11 8.04 -17.27
CA VAL A 97 1.35 8.97 -16.18
C VAL A 97 0.59 8.52 -14.94
N ARG A 98 1.33 8.21 -13.91
CA ARG A 98 0.72 8.08 -12.59
C ARG A 98 0.05 9.41 -12.29
N VAL A 99 -1.26 9.41 -12.16
CA VAL A 99 -1.98 10.52 -11.53
C VAL A 99 -1.64 10.47 -10.04
N VAL A 100 -0.37 10.59 -9.71
CA VAL A 100 0.04 10.98 -8.38
C VAL A 100 0.00 12.49 -8.44
N ALA A 101 -1.04 13.05 -7.91
CA ALA A 101 -1.03 14.46 -7.57
C ALA A 101 0.31 14.74 -6.89
N GLY A 102 1.06 15.70 -7.39
CA GLY A 102 2.41 15.99 -6.92
C GLY A 102 2.45 16.66 -5.56
N LEU A 103 1.70 16.12 -4.61
CA LEU A 103 1.59 16.60 -3.26
C LEU A 103 2.63 15.86 -2.42
N ASP A 104 3.47 16.57 -1.70
CA ASP A 104 4.36 15.99 -0.69
C ASP A 104 3.60 15.82 0.61
N ALA A 105 2.88 14.72 0.74
CA ALA A 105 2.11 14.41 1.94
C ALA A 105 2.99 14.38 3.19
N ILE A 106 4.26 14.00 3.09
CA ILE A 106 5.18 13.95 4.23
C ILE A 106 5.44 15.36 4.76
N GLU A 107 5.80 16.30 3.89
CA GLU A 107 6.10 17.67 4.30
C GLU A 107 4.87 18.37 4.88
N GLU A 108 3.67 18.07 4.38
CA GLU A 108 2.45 18.62 4.91
C GLU A 108 2.06 17.99 6.24
N LEU A 109 2.17 16.66 6.39
CA LEU A 109 1.94 15.97 7.66
C LEU A 109 2.88 16.43 8.77
N LYS A 110 4.15 16.72 8.44
CA LYS A 110 5.12 17.31 9.38
C LYS A 110 4.69 18.68 9.92
N LYS A 111 3.97 19.44 9.13
CA LYS A 111 3.48 20.79 9.53
C LYS A 111 2.16 20.71 10.28
N SER A 112 1.22 19.93 9.75
CA SER A 112 -0.16 19.92 10.21
C SER A 112 -0.41 19.03 11.42
N HIS A 113 0.33 17.91 11.56
CA HIS A 113 0.12 16.91 12.62
C HIS A 113 -1.38 16.65 12.88
N PRO A 114 -2.14 16.18 11.87
CA PRO A 114 -3.58 16.10 11.94
C PRO A 114 -4.02 15.17 13.09
N ALA A 115 -4.96 15.66 13.91
CA ALA A 115 -5.50 14.91 15.06
C ALA A 115 -6.57 13.88 14.69
N VAL A 116 -6.64 13.48 13.41
CA VAL A 116 -7.60 12.46 12.92
C VAL A 116 -7.30 11.12 13.58
N PRO A 117 -8.27 10.47 14.25
CA PRO A 117 -8.10 9.12 14.77
C PRO A 117 -7.65 8.19 13.64
N SER A 118 -6.53 7.52 13.84
CA SER A 118 -5.93 6.72 12.77
C SER A 118 -5.44 5.38 13.29
N LEU A 119 -5.75 4.30 12.58
CA LEU A 119 -5.20 2.98 12.84
C LEU A 119 -4.38 2.51 11.64
N ILE A 120 -3.13 2.20 11.88
CA ILE A 120 -2.25 1.55 10.92
C ILE A 120 -2.17 0.07 11.27
N VAL A 121 -2.45 -0.81 10.32
CA VAL A 121 -2.32 -2.26 10.49
C VAL A 121 -1.21 -2.76 9.60
N GLU A 122 -0.26 -3.49 10.18
CA GLU A 122 0.90 -4.05 9.49
C GLU A 122 0.98 -5.56 9.75
N GLY A 123 1.26 -6.32 8.70
CA GLY A 123 1.58 -7.73 8.82
C GLY A 123 3.07 -7.93 9.11
N HIS A 124 3.40 -8.80 10.06
CA HIS A 124 4.77 -9.13 10.40
C HIS A 124 5.03 -10.63 10.19
N SER A 125 5.90 -10.94 9.24
CA SER A 125 6.46 -12.29 9.05
C SER A 125 7.98 -12.20 8.89
N SER A 126 8.68 -13.29 9.13
CA SER A 126 10.15 -13.37 8.97
C SER A 126 10.62 -12.98 7.57
N ASP A 127 9.79 -13.25 6.57
CA ASP A 127 10.08 -13.02 5.15
C ASP A 127 9.46 -11.71 4.61
N ASN A 128 8.69 -11.00 5.44
CA ASN A 128 8.05 -9.75 5.04
C ASN A 128 9.03 -8.58 5.13
N LYS A 129 9.60 -8.21 3.99
CA LYS A 129 10.50 -7.06 3.87
C LYS A 129 9.80 -5.70 4.00
N PHE A 130 8.47 -5.68 4.00
CA PHE A 130 7.67 -4.45 4.04
C PHE A 130 7.46 -3.90 5.45
N SER A 131 7.65 -4.70 6.50
CA SER A 131 7.27 -4.37 7.89
C SER A 131 8.26 -3.45 8.64
N LYS A 132 9.18 -2.77 7.98
CA LYS A 132 10.31 -2.19 8.74
C LYS A 132 10.13 -0.81 9.31
N LYS A 133 9.19 0.00 8.90
CA LYS A 133 8.88 1.30 9.54
C LYS A 133 7.53 1.83 9.07
N THR A 134 6.73 2.30 10.00
CA THR A 134 5.49 3.03 9.72
C THR A 134 5.73 4.53 9.99
N PRO A 135 6.47 5.23 9.11
CA PRO A 135 6.91 6.61 9.37
C PRO A 135 5.75 7.58 9.57
N ILE A 136 4.56 7.26 9.03
CA ILE A 136 3.38 8.10 9.16
C ILE A 136 2.96 8.33 10.62
N LEU A 137 3.21 7.36 11.51
CA LEU A 137 2.87 7.49 12.93
C LEU A 137 3.55 8.67 13.62
N GLU A 138 4.73 9.06 13.15
CA GLU A 138 5.47 10.20 13.72
C GLU A 138 4.70 11.52 13.56
N TYR A 139 3.78 11.57 12.59
CA TYR A 139 3.02 12.78 12.25
C TYR A 139 1.55 12.71 12.69
N LEU A 140 1.10 11.60 13.25
CA LEU A 140 -0.28 11.36 13.63
C LEU A 140 -0.40 11.25 15.16
N PRO A 141 -0.71 12.33 15.88
CA PRO A 141 -0.77 12.32 17.35
C PRO A 141 -1.80 11.34 17.91
N ASN A 142 -2.89 11.08 17.16
CA ASN A 142 -3.92 10.09 17.50
C ASN A 142 -3.77 8.80 16.68
N GLY A 143 -2.58 8.55 16.14
CA GLY A 143 -2.27 7.34 15.38
C GLY A 143 -1.95 6.16 16.31
N LYS A 144 -2.48 4.99 15.96
CA LYS A 144 -2.18 3.71 16.63
C LYS A 144 -1.64 2.72 15.61
N LEU A 145 -0.78 1.82 16.07
CA LEU A 145 -0.25 0.71 15.27
C LEU A 145 -0.79 -0.61 15.82
N LYS A 146 -1.32 -1.43 14.93
CA LYS A 146 -1.66 -2.83 15.19
C LYS A 146 -0.79 -3.72 14.32
N ILE A 147 -0.06 -4.62 14.94
CA ILE A 147 0.69 -5.66 14.23
C ILE A 147 -0.14 -6.94 14.23
N ILE A 148 -0.24 -7.57 13.05
CA ILE A 148 -0.75 -8.93 12.89
C ILE A 148 0.47 -9.83 12.70
N GLU A 149 0.76 -10.63 13.71
CA GLU A 149 1.93 -11.50 13.71
C GLU A 149 1.74 -12.69 12.77
N ASP A 150 2.85 -13.25 12.30
CA ASP A 150 2.88 -14.38 11.36
C ASP A 150 1.95 -14.15 10.14
N CYS A 151 2.06 -12.95 9.55
CA CYS A 151 1.22 -12.48 8.47
C CYS A 151 2.01 -11.62 7.49
N GLY A 152 1.74 -11.77 6.21
CA GLY A 152 2.37 -11.00 5.15
C GLY A 152 1.64 -9.70 4.80
N HIS A 153 1.86 -9.24 3.56
CA HIS A 153 1.29 -7.99 3.06
C HIS A 153 -0.24 -8.05 2.88
N MET A 154 -0.77 -9.22 2.55
CA MET A 154 -2.20 -9.42 2.24
C MET A 154 -2.98 -9.86 3.50
N MET A 155 -2.90 -9.07 4.55
CA MET A 155 -3.47 -9.39 5.87
C MET A 155 -4.96 -9.72 5.84
N ASN A 156 -5.72 -8.98 5.05
CA ASN A 156 -7.16 -9.17 4.87
C ASN A 156 -7.54 -10.50 4.21
N MET A 157 -6.61 -11.12 3.51
CA MET A 157 -6.80 -12.43 2.87
C MET A 157 -6.19 -13.56 3.69
N GLU A 158 -5.08 -13.29 4.37
CA GLU A 158 -4.33 -14.29 5.13
C GLU A 158 -4.88 -14.49 6.55
N ARG A 159 -5.20 -13.38 7.23
CA ARG A 159 -5.72 -13.33 8.60
C ARG A 159 -7.00 -12.47 8.69
N PRO A 160 -8.07 -12.80 7.95
CA PRO A 160 -9.25 -11.95 7.86
C PRO A 160 -9.94 -11.73 9.21
N GLU A 161 -9.92 -12.70 10.10
CA GLU A 161 -10.55 -12.60 11.42
C GLU A 161 -9.86 -11.52 12.27
N GLU A 162 -8.52 -11.57 12.33
CA GLU A 162 -7.71 -10.60 13.09
C GLU A 162 -7.75 -9.21 12.45
N PHE A 163 -7.73 -9.15 11.12
CA PHE A 163 -7.83 -7.90 10.38
C PHE A 163 -9.17 -7.19 10.59
N ASN A 164 -10.27 -7.94 10.49
CA ASN A 164 -11.62 -7.41 10.69
C ASN A 164 -11.85 -7.01 12.15
N ALA A 165 -11.38 -7.82 13.11
CA ALA A 165 -11.48 -7.48 14.52
C ALA A 165 -10.75 -6.17 14.85
N ALA A 166 -9.57 -5.94 14.25
CA ALA A 166 -8.85 -4.68 14.43
C ALA A 166 -9.61 -3.47 13.85
N LEU A 167 -10.29 -3.65 12.72
CA LEU A 167 -11.13 -2.61 12.13
C LEU A 167 -12.36 -2.34 13.00
N GLU A 168 -13.08 -3.38 13.43
CA GLU A 168 -14.27 -3.25 14.28
C GLU A 168 -13.95 -2.56 15.61
N GLU A 169 -12.90 -3.00 16.31
CA GLU A 169 -12.44 -2.39 17.55
C GLU A 169 -12.11 -0.89 17.34
N PHE A 170 -11.43 -0.58 16.24
CA PHE A 170 -11.09 0.80 15.91
C PHE A 170 -12.34 1.67 15.70
N LEU A 171 -13.32 1.20 14.93
CA LEU A 171 -14.56 1.94 14.65
C LEU A 171 -15.41 2.16 15.92
N ILE A 172 -15.56 1.15 16.77
CA ILE A 172 -16.28 1.27 18.05
C ILE A 172 -15.65 2.33 18.94
N ASN A 173 -14.32 2.42 18.98
CA ASN A 173 -13.61 3.37 19.82
C ASN A 173 -13.62 4.83 19.29
N ILE A 174 -14.04 5.05 18.04
CA ILE A 174 -14.18 6.41 17.49
C ILE A 174 -15.55 7.00 17.83
N GLU A 175 -16.58 6.14 17.97
CA GLU A 175 -17.94 6.55 18.25
C GLU A 175 -18.19 6.96 19.72
N GLN A 176 -17.18 6.77 20.58
CA GLN A 176 -17.18 7.17 22.01
C GLN A 176 -16.46 8.51 22.25
#